data_ffda0c12740efebe4ac07cda1cd8c783
#
_entry.id   ffda0c12740efebe4ac07cda1cd8c783
#
_cell.length_a   1.000
_cell.length_b   1.000
_cell.length_c   1.000
_cell.angle_alpha   90.00
_cell.angle_beta   90.00
_cell.angle_gamma   90.00
#
_symmetry.space_group_name_H-M   'P 1'
#
loop_
_entity.id
_entity.type
_entity.pdbx_description
1 polymer ?
#
loop_
_entity_poly.entity_id
_entity_poly.type
_entity_poly.pdbx_seq_one_letter_code
_entity_poly.pdbx_strand_id
1 'polypeptide(L)'
;MELRTDKIRACFDRKIGNFTELWNLSTNTNYVRCAPRDPLIELYGLKNGERVKLSGHISDVAEAPDALILSYDSFGKYDISAKVTCRCEQDRLVFSAEICNHSTIDVTEILMPHLGGIYLGDGQKDYLIYPHHAGDKTEDPVYNYAENRMTFWRGCSVPFEDIYRREINYCGLASMSWMYYYSSCGGFYIGSHDPRFPVTGVIAETSGDRENPWMAFAFRKYFRIKQGETYQTGDYVVCLSDKDWHYGSKVYREYIAPYLDFDHNPEYLQNEYALNQCYNFKRTGKVEHTFKDIPAMFEAGNAWGARHMFIASWNRTGFDSFYPEYYPDMELGSAMEFRRGLEYVRNHGGMSTLYINAYWQDPIPPDRQ
;
A
#
# COMPACT_ATOMS: atom_id res chain seq x y z
N MET A 1 -3.82 -29.77 -4.14
CA MET A 1 -5.06 -28.96 -4.07
C MET A 1 -5.13 -28.12 -5.32
N GLU A 2 -6.26 -28.10 -6.00
CA GLU A 2 -6.42 -27.34 -7.24
C GLU A 2 -7.72 -26.50 -7.18
N LEU A 3 -7.62 -25.24 -7.66
CA LEU A 3 -8.78 -24.39 -7.96
C LEU A 3 -8.72 -24.00 -9.43
N ARG A 4 -9.89 -23.86 -10.07
CA ARG A 4 -9.99 -23.56 -11.48
C ARG A 4 -11.15 -22.61 -11.78
N THR A 5 -10.85 -21.60 -12.59
CA THR A 5 -11.84 -20.73 -13.27
C THR A 5 -11.69 -20.90 -14.78
N ASP A 6 -12.42 -20.14 -15.57
CA ASP A 6 -12.26 -20.14 -17.04
C ASP A 6 -10.88 -19.59 -17.49
N LYS A 7 -10.23 -18.76 -16.64
CA LYS A 7 -8.94 -18.12 -16.98
C LYS A 7 -7.76 -18.58 -16.14
N ILE A 8 -8.01 -19.17 -14.98
CA ILE A 8 -6.98 -19.53 -14.02
C ILE A 8 -7.09 -21.00 -13.65
N ARG A 9 -5.93 -21.69 -13.65
CA ARG A 9 -5.77 -22.94 -12.92
C ARG A 9 -4.65 -22.74 -11.90
N ALA A 10 -4.96 -22.96 -10.63
CA ALA A 10 -4.03 -22.78 -9.52
C ALA A 10 -3.90 -24.08 -8.72
N CYS A 11 -2.66 -24.56 -8.58
CA CYS A 11 -2.33 -25.66 -7.70
C CYS A 11 -1.60 -25.15 -6.47
N PHE A 12 -1.92 -25.73 -5.31
CA PHE A 12 -1.41 -25.26 -4.02
C PHE A 12 -0.63 -26.37 -3.29
N ASP A 13 0.44 -25.98 -2.61
CA ASP A 13 1.19 -26.85 -1.71
C ASP A 13 0.39 -27.10 -0.41
N ARG A 14 0.39 -28.34 0.06
CA ARG A 14 -0.36 -28.72 1.27
C ARG A 14 0.30 -28.30 2.60
N LYS A 15 1.58 -27.93 2.58
CA LYS A 15 2.34 -27.59 3.81
C LYS A 15 2.36 -26.10 4.07
N ILE A 16 2.55 -25.31 3.02
CA ILE A 16 2.69 -23.85 3.12
C ILE A 16 1.50 -23.08 2.53
N GLY A 17 0.59 -23.77 1.81
CA GLY A 17 -0.60 -23.17 1.23
C GLY A 17 -0.37 -22.25 0.04
N ASN A 18 0.87 -22.18 -0.45
CA ASN A 18 1.25 -21.30 -1.56
C ASN A 18 1.12 -22.01 -2.93
N PHE A 19 1.26 -21.29 -4.03
CA PHE A 19 1.15 -21.87 -5.37
C PHE A 19 2.30 -22.83 -5.67
N THR A 20 1.97 -24.00 -6.20
CA THR A 20 2.92 -24.86 -6.90
C THR A 20 2.83 -24.68 -8.42
N GLU A 21 1.65 -24.31 -8.91
CA GLU A 21 1.41 -23.89 -10.29
C GLU A 21 0.36 -22.78 -10.31
N LEU A 22 0.52 -21.84 -11.23
CA LEU A 22 -0.44 -20.79 -11.50
C LEU A 22 -0.51 -20.54 -13.01
N TRP A 23 -1.46 -21.19 -13.65
CA TRP A 23 -1.63 -21.13 -15.08
C TRP A 23 -2.57 -20.02 -15.50
N ASN A 24 -2.10 -19.16 -16.38
CA ASN A 24 -2.94 -18.31 -17.19
C ASN A 24 -3.46 -19.12 -18.39
N LEU A 25 -4.73 -19.49 -18.35
CA LEU A 25 -5.32 -20.34 -19.39
C LEU A 25 -5.52 -19.60 -20.71
N SER A 26 -5.57 -18.26 -20.69
CA SER A 26 -5.68 -17.44 -21.91
C SER A 26 -4.39 -17.44 -22.73
N THR A 27 -3.23 -17.56 -22.09
CA THR A 27 -1.91 -17.57 -22.74
C THR A 27 -1.23 -18.93 -22.66
N ASN A 28 -1.84 -19.89 -21.98
CA ASN A 28 -1.30 -21.22 -21.70
C ASN A 28 0.10 -21.16 -21.06
N THR A 29 0.28 -20.26 -20.07
CA THR A 29 1.56 -20.02 -19.40
C THR A 29 1.45 -20.28 -17.91
N ASN A 30 2.38 -21.06 -17.35
CA ASN A 30 2.55 -21.19 -15.91
C ASN A 30 3.45 -20.08 -15.38
N TYR A 31 2.98 -19.33 -14.41
CA TYR A 31 3.69 -18.20 -13.81
C TYR A 31 4.61 -18.60 -12.65
N VAL A 32 4.42 -19.79 -12.06
CA VAL A 32 5.29 -20.27 -10.99
C VAL A 32 6.55 -20.87 -11.58
N ARG A 33 7.70 -20.25 -11.33
CA ARG A 33 9.01 -20.66 -11.82
C ARG A 33 9.74 -21.59 -10.86
N CYS A 34 9.59 -21.35 -9.56
CA CYS A 34 10.22 -22.14 -8.51
C CYS A 34 9.27 -22.33 -7.33
N ALA A 35 9.61 -23.28 -6.46
CA ALA A 35 8.85 -23.45 -5.22
C ALA A 35 8.87 -22.16 -4.40
N PRO A 36 7.70 -21.68 -3.94
CA PRO A 36 7.64 -20.50 -3.09
C PRO A 36 8.36 -20.78 -1.76
N ARG A 37 9.07 -19.75 -1.30
CA ARG A 37 9.88 -19.80 -0.08
C ARG A 37 9.03 -19.75 1.18
N ASP A 38 8.03 -18.87 1.18
CA ASP A 38 7.30 -18.46 2.37
C ASP A 38 5.87 -19.02 2.39
N PRO A 39 5.27 -19.22 3.57
CA PRO A 39 3.90 -19.67 3.68
C PRO A 39 2.92 -18.58 3.20
N LEU A 40 1.71 -19.00 2.83
CA LEU A 40 0.65 -18.10 2.35
C LEU A 40 0.27 -17.02 3.38
N ILE A 41 0.37 -17.34 4.68
CA ILE A 41 0.07 -16.45 5.79
C ILE A 41 1.18 -16.47 6.84
N GLU A 42 1.54 -15.29 7.31
CA GLU A 42 2.38 -15.10 8.50
C GLU A 42 1.71 -14.13 9.45
N LEU A 43 1.82 -14.40 10.74
CA LEU A 43 1.36 -13.51 11.80
C LEU A 43 2.56 -12.96 12.57
N TYR A 44 2.36 -11.77 13.12
CA TYR A 44 3.32 -11.15 14.05
C TYR A 44 2.57 -10.66 15.28
N GLY A 45 3.22 -10.72 16.42
CA GLY A 45 2.67 -10.26 17.69
C GLY A 45 3.66 -9.45 18.49
N LEU A 46 3.18 -8.89 19.61
CA LEU A 46 4.01 -8.19 20.59
C LEU A 46 4.13 -9.03 21.87
N LYS A 47 5.36 -9.35 22.23
CA LYS A 47 5.69 -10.00 23.50
C LYS A 47 6.67 -9.13 24.27
N ASN A 48 6.26 -8.64 25.44
CA ASN A 48 7.07 -7.72 26.26
C ASN A 48 7.57 -6.48 25.51
N GLY A 49 6.76 -5.97 24.58
CA GLY A 49 7.13 -4.82 23.73
C GLY A 49 7.98 -5.17 22.51
N GLU A 50 8.41 -6.42 22.35
CA GLU A 50 9.17 -6.88 21.19
C GLU A 50 8.28 -7.53 20.15
N ARG A 51 8.52 -7.20 18.88
CA ARG A 51 7.86 -7.82 17.72
C ARG A 51 8.40 -9.24 17.52
N VAL A 52 7.50 -10.20 17.47
CA VAL A 52 7.85 -11.62 17.26
C VAL A 52 7.08 -12.19 16.07
N LYS A 53 7.76 -12.97 15.23
CA LYS A 53 7.15 -13.74 14.15
C LYS A 53 6.45 -14.96 14.74
N LEU A 54 5.22 -15.21 14.32
CA LEU A 54 4.39 -16.33 14.73
C LEU A 54 4.21 -17.24 13.51
N SER A 55 4.88 -18.40 13.54
CA SER A 55 4.86 -19.35 12.43
C SER A 55 3.76 -20.39 12.65
N GLY A 56 2.83 -20.50 11.70
CA GLY A 56 1.75 -21.47 11.70
C GLY A 56 2.05 -22.64 10.75
N HIS A 57 1.36 -23.77 11.00
CA HIS A 57 1.33 -24.91 10.10
C HIS A 57 -0.12 -25.24 9.76
N ILE A 58 -0.36 -25.63 8.52
CA ILE A 58 -1.69 -26.07 8.08
C ILE A 58 -2.01 -27.37 8.82
N SER A 59 -3.09 -27.35 9.60
CA SER A 59 -3.57 -28.51 10.38
C SER A 59 -4.62 -29.31 9.61
N ASP A 60 -5.44 -28.64 8.79
CA ASP A 60 -6.47 -29.26 7.97
C ASP A 60 -6.71 -28.52 6.67
N VAL A 61 -7.22 -29.22 5.68
CA VAL A 61 -7.54 -28.70 4.34
C VAL A 61 -8.90 -29.20 3.91
N ALA A 62 -9.85 -28.29 3.72
CA ALA A 62 -11.13 -28.58 3.10
C ALA A 62 -11.14 -28.09 1.65
N GLU A 63 -11.47 -28.98 0.72
CA GLU A 63 -11.55 -28.70 -0.71
C GLU A 63 -13.01 -28.75 -1.16
N ALA A 64 -13.47 -27.68 -1.81
CA ALA A 64 -14.76 -27.60 -2.53
C ALA A 64 -14.48 -27.27 -4.00
N PRO A 65 -15.46 -27.44 -4.91
CA PRO A 65 -15.23 -27.17 -6.34
C PRO A 65 -14.75 -25.77 -6.67
N ASP A 66 -15.14 -24.80 -5.85
CA ASP A 66 -14.89 -23.36 -6.05
C ASP A 66 -14.15 -22.70 -4.87
N ALA A 67 -13.77 -23.48 -3.86
CA ALA A 67 -13.09 -22.95 -2.67
C ALA A 67 -12.10 -23.95 -2.05
N LEU A 68 -11.05 -23.39 -1.49
CA LEU A 68 -10.05 -24.07 -0.69
C LEU A 68 -9.99 -23.38 0.68
N ILE A 69 -10.11 -24.14 1.75
CA ILE A 69 -9.99 -23.65 3.13
C ILE A 69 -8.80 -24.30 3.78
N LEU A 70 -7.84 -23.50 4.23
CA LEU A 70 -6.67 -23.92 4.97
C LEU A 70 -6.86 -23.55 6.45
N SER A 71 -6.86 -24.54 7.34
CA SER A 71 -7.00 -24.34 8.77
C SER A 71 -5.65 -24.39 9.46
N TYR A 72 -5.46 -23.50 10.43
CA TYR A 72 -4.29 -23.43 11.31
C TYR A 72 -4.79 -23.44 12.74
N ASP A 73 -4.44 -24.47 13.52
CA ASP A 73 -4.90 -24.63 14.92
C ASP A 73 -4.03 -23.86 15.90
N SER A 74 -2.79 -23.54 15.49
CA SER A 74 -1.86 -22.77 16.31
C SER A 74 -0.80 -22.05 15.49
N PHE A 75 -0.23 -21.00 16.07
CA PHE A 75 0.96 -20.31 15.54
C PHE A 75 2.12 -20.47 16.54
N GLY A 76 3.03 -21.40 16.25
CA GLY A 76 4.09 -21.82 17.16
C GLY A 76 3.50 -22.45 18.42
N LYS A 77 3.83 -21.89 19.57
CA LYS A 77 3.32 -22.34 20.88
C LYS A 77 2.07 -21.58 21.35
N TYR A 78 1.56 -20.68 20.53
CA TYR A 78 0.45 -19.80 20.90
C TYR A 78 -0.87 -20.38 20.40
N ASP A 79 -1.88 -20.33 21.25
CA ASP A 79 -3.26 -20.72 20.94
C ASP A 79 -3.91 -19.60 20.10
N ILE A 80 -3.55 -19.58 18.83
CA ILE A 80 -4.05 -18.67 17.81
C ILE A 80 -4.44 -19.52 16.63
N SER A 81 -5.70 -19.53 16.27
CA SER A 81 -6.18 -20.26 15.10
C SER A 81 -6.43 -19.32 13.93
N ALA A 82 -6.32 -19.85 12.71
CA ALA A 82 -6.70 -19.11 11.51
C ALA A 82 -7.37 -20.04 10.49
N LYS A 83 -8.29 -19.46 9.72
CA LYS A 83 -8.85 -20.08 8.52
C LYS A 83 -8.57 -19.16 7.34
N VAL A 84 -7.76 -19.63 6.39
CA VAL A 84 -7.51 -18.94 5.14
C VAL A 84 -8.39 -19.57 4.07
N THR A 85 -9.24 -18.76 3.46
CA THR A 85 -10.10 -19.19 2.36
C THR A 85 -9.56 -18.62 1.05
N CYS A 86 -9.38 -19.46 0.05
CA CYS A 86 -9.20 -19.08 -1.34
C CYS A 86 -10.41 -19.56 -2.12
N ARG A 87 -11.17 -18.66 -2.75
CA ARG A 87 -12.37 -18.98 -3.53
C ARG A 87 -12.26 -18.48 -4.97
N CYS A 88 -12.92 -19.18 -5.86
CA CYS A 88 -13.11 -18.74 -7.23
C CYS A 88 -14.31 -17.80 -7.31
N GLU A 89 -14.11 -16.61 -7.88
CA GLU A 89 -15.18 -15.67 -8.20
C GLU A 89 -15.06 -15.26 -9.66
N GLN A 90 -15.91 -15.78 -10.53
CA GLN A 90 -15.82 -15.57 -11.96
C GLN A 90 -14.41 -15.97 -12.48
N ASP A 91 -13.63 -15.00 -12.97
CA ASP A 91 -12.31 -15.17 -13.56
C ASP A 91 -11.17 -14.85 -12.59
N ARG A 92 -11.42 -14.83 -11.27
CA ARG A 92 -10.45 -14.41 -10.26
C ARG A 92 -10.35 -15.38 -9.08
N LEU A 93 -9.23 -15.36 -8.39
CA LEU A 93 -9.07 -15.98 -7.08
C LEU A 93 -9.17 -14.90 -6.01
N VAL A 94 -9.92 -15.18 -4.97
CA VAL A 94 -10.14 -14.26 -3.85
C VAL A 94 -9.71 -14.92 -2.57
N PHE A 95 -8.76 -14.31 -1.87
CA PHE A 95 -8.25 -14.79 -0.60
C PHE A 95 -8.82 -13.94 0.54
N SER A 96 -9.14 -14.59 1.65
CA SER A 96 -9.51 -13.93 2.91
C SER A 96 -9.08 -14.80 4.09
N ALA A 97 -8.99 -14.22 5.29
CA ALA A 97 -8.69 -14.98 6.49
C ALA A 97 -9.52 -14.53 7.69
N GLU A 98 -9.85 -15.49 8.53
CA GLU A 98 -10.35 -15.29 9.89
C GLU A 98 -9.26 -15.73 10.87
N ILE A 99 -8.91 -14.87 11.84
CA ILE A 99 -7.92 -15.15 12.88
C ILE A 99 -8.56 -15.00 14.23
N CYS A 100 -8.47 -16.06 15.07
CA CYS A 100 -8.96 -16.05 16.44
C CYS A 100 -7.78 -16.16 17.40
N ASN A 101 -7.66 -15.21 18.33
CA ASN A 101 -6.58 -15.17 19.31
C ASN A 101 -7.08 -15.61 20.69
N HIS A 102 -6.71 -16.80 21.13
CA HIS A 102 -6.99 -17.31 22.49
C HIS A 102 -5.78 -17.17 23.41
N SER A 103 -4.63 -16.77 22.88
CA SER A 103 -3.38 -16.62 23.64
C SER A 103 -3.28 -15.26 24.34
N THR A 104 -2.31 -15.15 25.24
CA THR A 104 -2.02 -13.89 25.96
C THR A 104 -1.15 -12.91 25.17
N ILE A 105 -0.67 -13.30 23.99
CA ILE A 105 0.07 -12.39 23.11
C ILE A 105 -0.90 -11.61 22.23
N ASP A 106 -0.70 -10.31 22.08
CA ASP A 106 -1.45 -9.54 21.08
C ASP A 106 -0.93 -9.85 19.68
N VAL A 107 -1.81 -10.20 18.74
CA VAL A 107 -1.47 -10.26 17.32
C VAL A 107 -1.58 -8.89 16.73
N THR A 108 -0.51 -8.40 16.08
CA THR A 108 -0.42 -7.00 15.62
C THR A 108 -0.31 -6.83 14.12
N GLU A 109 0.08 -7.90 13.40
CA GLU A 109 0.23 -7.84 11.96
C GLU A 109 -0.16 -9.17 11.32
N ILE A 110 -0.76 -9.09 10.13
CA ILE A 110 -0.94 -10.20 9.21
C ILE A 110 -0.20 -9.90 7.91
N LEU A 111 0.66 -10.77 7.46
CA LEU A 111 1.24 -10.79 6.12
C LEU A 111 0.51 -11.86 5.31
N MET A 112 -0.37 -11.42 4.39
CA MET A 112 -1.22 -12.30 3.59
C MET A 112 -1.89 -11.54 2.41
N PRO A 113 -2.15 -12.21 1.25
CA PRO A 113 -1.47 -13.44 0.86
C PRO A 113 -0.01 -13.15 0.57
N HIS A 114 0.89 -14.09 0.82
CA HIS A 114 2.29 -14.00 0.42
C HIS A 114 2.52 -15.00 -0.72
N LEU A 115 2.45 -14.52 -1.96
CA LEU A 115 2.47 -15.34 -3.17
C LEU A 115 3.84 -15.21 -3.83
N GLY A 116 4.61 -16.28 -3.84
CA GLY A 116 5.99 -16.30 -4.28
C GLY A 116 6.28 -17.25 -5.45
N GLY A 117 7.54 -17.22 -5.91
CA GLY A 117 8.02 -18.09 -6.98
C GLY A 117 7.55 -17.68 -8.39
N ILE A 118 7.01 -16.47 -8.55
CA ILE A 118 6.41 -15.98 -9.80
C ILE A 118 7.48 -15.34 -10.68
N TYR A 119 7.53 -15.71 -11.97
CA TYR A 119 8.41 -15.09 -12.94
C TYR A 119 7.83 -15.10 -14.36
N LEU A 120 7.86 -13.94 -15.02
CA LEU A 120 7.29 -13.70 -16.35
C LEU A 120 8.32 -13.21 -17.39
N GLY A 121 9.59 -13.04 -17.00
CA GLY A 121 10.64 -12.47 -17.85
C GLY A 121 11.41 -13.47 -18.69
N ASP A 122 10.99 -14.73 -18.79
CA ASP A 122 11.73 -15.81 -19.44
C ASP A 122 11.95 -15.53 -20.95
N GLY A 123 13.16 -15.03 -21.28
CA GLY A 123 13.55 -14.66 -22.65
C GLY A 123 12.87 -13.42 -23.23
N GLN A 124 12.20 -12.61 -22.41
CA GLN A 124 11.44 -11.43 -22.83
C GLN A 124 11.47 -10.32 -21.76
N LYS A 125 11.04 -9.13 -22.15
CA LYS A 125 10.90 -8.00 -21.22
C LYS A 125 9.70 -8.21 -20.32
N ASP A 126 9.92 -8.02 -19.04
CA ASP A 126 8.89 -8.01 -18.01
C ASP A 126 8.86 -6.67 -17.25
N TYR A 127 7.73 -6.37 -16.67
CA TYR A 127 7.48 -5.08 -16.03
C TYR A 127 6.67 -5.26 -14.76
N LEU A 128 7.06 -4.55 -13.71
CA LEU A 128 6.25 -4.38 -12.50
C LEU A 128 5.68 -2.97 -12.42
N ILE A 129 4.38 -2.87 -12.25
CA ILE A 129 3.68 -1.67 -11.80
C ILE A 129 3.55 -1.75 -10.29
N TYR A 130 4.13 -0.75 -9.63
CA TYR A 130 4.14 -0.65 -8.18
C TYR A 130 3.56 0.70 -7.76
N PRO A 131 2.67 0.78 -6.75
CA PRO A 131 1.84 1.97 -6.50
C PRO A 131 2.55 3.11 -5.76
N HIS A 132 3.85 3.27 -5.92
CA HIS A 132 4.62 4.32 -5.27
C HIS A 132 4.27 5.69 -5.86
N HIS A 133 3.73 6.61 -5.06
CA HIS A 133 3.24 7.93 -5.47
C HIS A 133 2.28 7.84 -6.68
N ALA A 134 2.65 8.38 -7.83
CA ALA A 134 1.86 8.33 -9.05
C ALA A 134 1.91 6.96 -9.76
N GLY A 135 2.67 6.01 -9.23
CA GLY A 135 2.92 4.69 -9.81
C GLY A 135 4.29 4.60 -10.51
N ASP A 136 5.01 3.54 -10.20
CA ASP A 136 6.27 3.20 -10.84
C ASP A 136 6.05 2.07 -11.86
N LYS A 137 6.69 2.17 -13.02
CA LYS A 137 6.85 1.08 -13.99
C LYS A 137 8.31 0.68 -14.03
N THR A 138 8.64 -0.49 -13.51
CA THR A 138 10.01 -1.01 -13.49
C THR A 138 10.15 -2.13 -14.51
N GLU A 139 11.03 -1.98 -15.50
CA GLU A 139 11.45 -3.04 -16.42
C GLU A 139 12.45 -3.94 -15.69
N ASP A 140 12.41 -5.26 -15.95
CA ASP A 140 13.28 -6.28 -15.33
C ASP A 140 13.33 -6.10 -13.78
N PRO A 141 12.19 -6.21 -13.07
CA PRO A 141 12.10 -5.87 -11.66
C PRO A 141 12.96 -6.77 -10.77
N VAL A 142 13.17 -8.04 -11.16
CA VAL A 142 14.01 -8.97 -10.40
C VAL A 142 15.41 -8.39 -10.21
N TYR A 143 16.00 -7.88 -11.29
CA TYR A 143 17.35 -7.35 -11.28
C TYR A 143 17.41 -5.89 -10.80
N ASN A 144 16.50 -5.05 -11.30
CA ASN A 144 16.50 -3.62 -10.97
C ASN A 144 16.23 -3.35 -9.48
N TYR A 145 15.49 -4.21 -8.80
CA TYR A 145 15.30 -4.08 -7.35
C TYR A 145 16.57 -4.42 -6.56
N ALA A 146 17.40 -5.32 -7.07
CA ALA A 146 18.67 -5.67 -6.46
C ALA A 146 19.75 -4.58 -6.66
N GLU A 147 19.80 -3.97 -7.86
CA GLU A 147 20.80 -2.95 -8.18
C GLU A 147 20.43 -1.55 -7.68
N ASN A 148 19.18 -1.18 -7.82
CA ASN A 148 18.70 0.16 -7.49
C ASN A 148 18.35 0.26 -6.00
N ARG A 149 19.35 0.38 -5.14
CA ARG A 149 19.17 0.81 -3.75
C ARG A 149 18.68 2.25 -3.71
N MET A 150 17.38 2.42 -3.91
CA MET A 150 16.78 3.75 -3.89
C MET A 150 16.71 4.29 -2.47
N THR A 151 16.76 5.61 -2.32
CA THR A 151 16.68 6.27 -1.02
C THR A 151 15.31 6.12 -0.36
N PHE A 152 15.25 6.23 0.96
CA PHE A 152 14.05 6.13 1.80
C PHE A 152 12.79 6.80 1.21
N TRP A 153 12.92 8.00 0.66
CA TRP A 153 11.82 8.76 0.05
C TRP A 153 11.25 8.14 -1.24
N ARG A 154 11.94 7.21 -1.85
CA ARG A 154 11.53 6.57 -3.11
C ARG A 154 11.00 5.15 -2.91
N GLY A 155 10.70 4.76 -1.66
CA GLY A 155 10.23 3.41 -1.37
C GLY A 155 11.23 2.37 -1.87
N CYS A 156 12.45 2.44 -1.32
CA CYS A 156 13.55 1.59 -1.76
C CYS A 156 13.26 0.10 -1.60
N SER A 157 13.78 -0.68 -2.55
CA SER A 157 14.09 -2.06 -2.21
C SER A 157 15.34 -2.09 -1.36
N VAL A 158 15.31 -2.85 -0.29
CA VAL A 158 16.45 -3.03 0.60
C VAL A 158 16.77 -4.51 0.69
N PRO A 159 18.04 -4.88 0.93
CA PRO A 159 18.36 -6.25 1.30
C PRO A 159 17.53 -6.65 2.52
N PHE A 160 16.85 -7.78 2.42
CA PHE A 160 16.08 -8.37 3.48
C PHE A 160 16.41 -9.86 3.56
N GLU A 161 17.18 -10.25 4.58
CA GLU A 161 17.82 -11.56 4.64
C GLU A 161 18.64 -11.81 3.36
N ASP A 162 18.30 -12.82 2.56
CA ASP A 162 18.94 -13.22 1.31
C ASP A 162 18.20 -12.76 0.05
N ILE A 163 17.20 -11.87 0.19
CA ILE A 163 16.36 -11.33 -0.90
C ILE A 163 16.36 -9.80 -0.87
N TYR A 164 15.65 -9.21 -1.82
CA TYR A 164 15.36 -7.77 -1.82
C TYR A 164 13.87 -7.55 -1.65
N ARG A 165 13.49 -6.69 -0.71
CA ARG A 165 12.10 -6.34 -0.41
C ARG A 165 11.87 -4.85 -0.60
N ARG A 166 10.79 -4.51 -1.29
CA ARG A 166 10.22 -3.18 -1.33
C ARG A 166 8.89 -3.21 -0.60
N GLU A 167 8.75 -2.35 0.39
CA GLU A 167 7.52 -2.24 1.19
C GLU A 167 7.18 -0.76 1.41
N ILE A 168 5.96 -0.35 1.07
CA ILE A 168 5.40 0.96 1.34
C ILE A 168 3.95 0.82 1.79
N ASN A 169 3.47 1.77 2.58
CA ASN A 169 2.12 1.71 3.11
C ASN A 169 1.12 2.48 2.24
N TYR A 170 -0.01 1.86 1.97
CA TYR A 170 -1.27 2.49 1.56
C TYR A 170 -2.10 2.75 2.86
N CYS A 171 -2.68 3.89 3.12
CA CYS A 171 -2.38 5.15 2.45
C CYS A 171 -1.15 5.79 3.09
N GLY A 172 -0.29 6.27 2.24
CA GLY A 172 1.00 6.85 2.58
C GLY A 172 1.79 7.04 1.28
N LEU A 173 2.97 6.42 1.18
CA LEU A 173 3.74 6.43 -0.07
C LEU A 173 3.06 5.62 -1.18
N ALA A 174 2.26 4.61 -0.84
CA ALA A 174 1.43 3.92 -1.82
C ALA A 174 0.14 4.70 -2.08
N SER A 175 -0.11 5.04 -3.33
CA SER A 175 -1.34 5.70 -3.77
C SER A 175 -2.54 4.77 -3.88
N MET A 176 -2.27 3.48 -4.03
CA MET A 176 -3.27 2.43 -4.23
C MET A 176 -2.79 1.11 -3.61
N SER A 177 -3.71 0.17 -3.35
CA SER A 177 -3.39 -1.11 -2.73
C SER A 177 -3.40 -2.26 -3.76
N TRP A 178 -2.67 -2.11 -4.87
CA TRP A 178 -2.54 -3.15 -5.88
C TRP A 178 -1.18 -3.11 -6.58
N MET A 179 -0.80 -4.24 -7.19
CA MET A 179 0.38 -4.39 -8.04
C MET A 179 0.01 -5.16 -9.31
N TYR A 180 0.81 -4.98 -10.37
CA TYR A 180 0.64 -5.71 -11.62
C TYR A 180 1.99 -6.07 -12.22
N TYR A 181 2.26 -7.36 -12.34
CA TYR A 181 3.48 -7.89 -12.95
C TYR A 181 3.14 -8.52 -14.29
N TYR A 182 3.81 -8.13 -15.36
CA TYR A 182 3.44 -8.58 -16.70
C TYR A 182 4.60 -8.62 -17.70
N SER A 183 4.40 -9.40 -18.76
CA SER A 183 5.25 -9.49 -19.94
C SER A 183 4.38 -9.78 -21.18
N SER A 184 5.01 -10.13 -22.31
CA SER A 184 4.27 -10.61 -23.49
C SER A 184 3.55 -11.96 -23.27
N CYS A 185 3.89 -12.70 -22.20
CA CYS A 185 3.20 -13.94 -21.79
C CYS A 185 1.91 -13.69 -20.97
N GLY A 186 1.56 -12.44 -20.71
CA GLY A 186 0.40 -12.07 -19.93
C GLY A 186 0.73 -11.33 -18.64
N GLY A 187 -0.24 -11.17 -17.74
CA GLY A 187 -0.11 -10.37 -16.55
C GLY A 187 -0.77 -10.99 -15.32
N PHE A 188 -0.18 -10.67 -14.19
CA PHE A 188 -0.58 -11.04 -12.85
C PHE A 188 -0.96 -9.80 -12.06
N TYR A 189 -2.25 -9.67 -11.75
CA TYR A 189 -2.80 -8.67 -10.83
C TYR A 189 -2.89 -9.23 -9.44
N ILE A 190 -2.51 -8.44 -8.44
CA ILE A 190 -2.80 -8.69 -7.04
C ILE A 190 -3.21 -7.38 -6.35
N GLY A 191 -4.34 -7.37 -5.65
CA GLY A 191 -4.86 -6.20 -4.96
C GLY A 191 -5.51 -6.52 -3.63
N SER A 192 -5.39 -5.62 -2.66
CA SER A 192 -6.15 -5.66 -1.41
C SER A 192 -7.44 -4.88 -1.59
N HIS A 193 -8.57 -5.59 -1.64
CA HIS A 193 -9.92 -5.06 -1.81
C HIS A 193 -10.66 -5.03 -0.46
N ASP A 194 -10.09 -4.33 0.51
CA ASP A 194 -10.68 -4.20 1.84
C ASP A 194 -11.52 -2.90 1.93
N PRO A 195 -12.86 -3.00 2.06
CA PRO A 195 -13.75 -1.83 2.05
C PRO A 195 -13.57 -0.90 3.26
N ARG A 196 -12.79 -1.31 4.26
CA ARG A 196 -12.48 -0.48 5.43
C ARG A 196 -11.25 0.41 5.22
N PHE A 197 -10.51 0.21 4.10
CA PHE A 197 -9.28 0.93 3.76
C PHE A 197 -8.24 1.03 4.89
N PRO A 198 -7.94 -0.07 5.60
CA PRO A 198 -6.93 -0.03 6.66
C PRO A 198 -5.55 0.24 6.07
N VAL A 199 -4.65 0.76 6.89
CA VAL A 199 -3.24 0.87 6.52
C VAL A 199 -2.74 -0.50 6.04
N THR A 200 -2.18 -0.53 4.84
CA THR A 200 -1.80 -1.76 4.17
C THR A 200 -0.40 -1.63 3.60
N GLY A 201 0.54 -2.42 4.12
CA GLY A 201 1.86 -2.58 3.49
C GLY A 201 1.70 -3.29 2.14
N VAL A 202 2.19 -2.67 1.08
CA VAL A 202 2.25 -3.24 -0.27
C VAL A 202 3.67 -3.73 -0.47
N ILE A 203 3.84 -5.03 -0.67
CA ILE A 203 5.15 -5.69 -0.63
C ILE A 203 5.43 -6.37 -1.96
N ALA A 204 6.59 -6.05 -2.54
CA ALA A 204 7.17 -6.79 -3.65
C ALA A 204 8.57 -7.27 -3.25
N GLU A 205 8.83 -8.54 -3.48
CA GLU A 205 10.12 -9.17 -3.19
C GLU A 205 10.70 -9.80 -4.45
N THR A 206 12.03 -9.93 -4.46
CA THR A 206 12.73 -10.57 -5.57
C THR A 206 13.99 -11.29 -5.07
N SER A 207 14.35 -12.37 -5.78
CA SER A 207 15.64 -13.04 -5.59
C SER A 207 16.84 -12.12 -5.86
N GLY A 208 16.69 -11.16 -6.78
CA GLY A 208 17.83 -10.39 -7.29
C GLY A 208 18.83 -11.23 -8.09
N ASP A 209 18.52 -12.48 -8.36
CA ASP A 209 19.40 -13.46 -9.02
C ASP A 209 18.91 -13.74 -10.44
N ARG A 210 19.78 -13.54 -11.42
CA ARG A 210 19.47 -13.81 -12.84
C ARG A 210 19.43 -15.30 -13.18
N GLU A 211 20.12 -16.14 -12.43
CA GLU A 211 20.14 -17.59 -12.68
C GLU A 211 18.89 -18.27 -12.12
N ASN A 212 18.37 -17.72 -10.99
CA ASN A 212 17.18 -18.22 -10.34
C ASN A 212 16.18 -17.06 -10.09
N PRO A 213 15.63 -16.44 -11.15
CA PRO A 213 14.79 -15.28 -11.04
C PRO A 213 13.40 -15.64 -10.52
N TRP A 214 12.92 -14.87 -9.54
CA TRP A 214 11.54 -14.95 -9.06
C TRP A 214 11.14 -13.66 -8.36
N MET A 215 9.84 -13.44 -8.31
CA MET A 215 9.19 -12.41 -7.52
C MET A 215 8.20 -13.01 -6.53
N ALA A 216 7.97 -12.28 -5.44
CA ALA A 216 6.87 -12.54 -4.54
C ALA A 216 6.10 -11.24 -4.25
N PHE A 217 4.81 -11.39 -3.96
CA PHE A 217 3.90 -10.29 -3.72
C PHE A 217 3.10 -10.55 -2.46
N ALA A 218 3.03 -9.56 -1.58
CA ALA A 218 2.31 -9.69 -0.32
C ALA A 218 1.65 -8.40 0.12
N PHE A 219 0.70 -8.52 1.05
CA PHE A 219 0.13 -7.39 1.77
C PHE A 219 0.31 -7.59 3.27
N ARG A 220 0.66 -6.51 3.95
CA ARG A 220 0.73 -6.47 5.41
C ARG A 220 -0.40 -5.61 5.96
N LYS A 221 -1.20 -6.17 6.87
CA LYS A 221 -2.21 -5.42 7.62
C LYS A 221 -1.73 -5.21 9.04
N TYR A 222 -2.03 -4.01 9.57
CA TYR A 222 -1.69 -3.61 10.93
C TYR A 222 -2.98 -3.45 11.74
N PHE A 223 -3.06 -4.13 12.88
CA PHE A 223 -4.20 -4.12 13.80
C PHE A 223 -3.75 -4.69 15.13
N ARG A 224 -4.67 -4.82 16.05
CA ARG A 224 -4.41 -5.44 17.35
C ARG A 224 -5.54 -6.39 17.68
N ILE A 225 -5.26 -7.71 17.69
CA ILE A 225 -6.18 -8.74 18.13
C ILE A 225 -5.74 -9.18 19.51
N LYS A 226 -6.51 -8.80 20.52
CA LYS A 226 -6.28 -9.18 21.91
C LYS A 226 -6.79 -10.60 22.16
N GLN A 227 -6.45 -11.14 23.34
CA GLN A 227 -6.98 -12.44 23.78
C GLN A 227 -8.53 -12.43 23.76
N GLY A 228 -9.11 -13.46 23.17
CA GLY A 228 -10.55 -13.66 23.02
C GLY A 228 -11.16 -12.93 21.82
N GLU A 229 -10.40 -12.16 21.07
CA GLU A 229 -10.88 -11.44 19.89
C GLU A 229 -10.68 -12.22 18.60
N THR A 230 -11.55 -11.96 17.62
CA THR A 230 -11.49 -12.50 16.27
C THR A 230 -11.37 -11.35 15.27
N TYR A 231 -10.56 -11.53 14.24
CA TYR A 231 -10.39 -10.57 13.16
C TYR A 231 -10.63 -11.23 11.80
N GLN A 232 -11.43 -10.55 10.97
CA GLN A 232 -11.66 -10.89 9.58
C GLN A 232 -10.87 -9.94 8.69
N THR A 233 -10.06 -10.46 7.78
CA THR A 233 -9.44 -9.62 6.73
C THR A 233 -10.50 -9.17 5.72
N GLY A 234 -10.21 -8.12 4.95
CA GLY A 234 -10.86 -7.90 3.67
C GLY A 234 -10.36 -8.91 2.64
N ASP A 235 -10.87 -8.78 1.44
CA ASP A 235 -10.51 -9.62 0.32
C ASP A 235 -9.16 -9.22 -0.30
N TYR A 236 -8.43 -10.22 -0.78
CA TYR A 236 -7.27 -10.03 -1.65
C TYR A 236 -7.56 -10.73 -2.97
N VAL A 237 -7.46 -9.98 -4.04
CA VAL A 237 -7.90 -10.43 -5.37
C VAL A 237 -6.71 -10.69 -6.27
N VAL A 238 -6.68 -11.86 -6.89
CA VAL A 238 -5.71 -12.23 -7.93
C VAL A 238 -6.46 -12.43 -9.24
N CYS A 239 -5.98 -11.75 -10.30
CA CYS A 239 -6.48 -11.94 -11.66
C CYS A 239 -5.31 -12.21 -12.62
N LEU A 240 -5.54 -13.04 -13.62
CA LEU A 240 -4.61 -13.24 -14.71
C LEU A 240 -5.23 -12.71 -16.00
N SER A 241 -4.39 -12.19 -16.90
CA SER A 241 -4.84 -11.71 -18.21
C SER A 241 -3.76 -11.85 -19.27
N ASP A 242 -4.14 -11.70 -20.52
CA ASP A 242 -3.27 -11.59 -21.70
C ASP A 242 -2.88 -10.12 -22.01
N LYS A 243 -3.18 -9.19 -21.09
CA LYS A 243 -3.07 -7.74 -21.30
C LYS A 243 -2.00 -7.12 -20.42
N ASP A 244 -1.65 -5.89 -20.76
CA ASP A 244 -0.74 -5.07 -19.97
C ASP A 244 -1.43 -4.48 -18.72
N TRP A 245 -0.73 -3.58 -18.02
CA TRP A 245 -1.15 -3.00 -16.75
C TRP A 245 -2.46 -2.21 -16.77
N HIS A 246 -2.94 -1.77 -17.93
CA HIS A 246 -4.24 -1.11 -18.04
C HIS A 246 -5.38 -2.03 -17.59
N TYR A 247 -5.21 -3.34 -17.79
CA TYR A 247 -6.16 -4.30 -17.22
C TYR A 247 -6.17 -4.25 -15.69
N GLY A 248 -5.00 -4.23 -15.05
CA GLY A 248 -4.90 -4.14 -13.58
C GLY A 248 -5.50 -2.85 -13.03
N SER A 249 -5.23 -1.73 -13.69
CA SER A 249 -5.84 -0.44 -13.31
C SER A 249 -7.36 -0.44 -13.45
N LYS A 250 -7.90 -1.14 -14.46
CA LYS A 250 -9.35 -1.31 -14.63
C LYS A 250 -9.95 -2.13 -13.49
N VAL A 251 -9.32 -3.28 -13.14
CA VAL A 251 -9.77 -4.13 -12.02
C VAL A 251 -9.83 -3.32 -10.72
N TYR A 252 -8.78 -2.54 -10.43
CA TYR A 252 -8.77 -1.72 -9.22
C TYR A 252 -9.79 -0.58 -9.26
N ARG A 253 -9.96 0.07 -10.41
CA ARG A 253 -10.97 1.12 -10.59
C ARG A 253 -12.39 0.60 -10.38
N GLU A 254 -12.71 -0.60 -10.86
CA GLU A 254 -14.01 -1.23 -10.63
C GLU A 254 -14.27 -1.49 -9.14
N TYR A 255 -13.23 -1.89 -8.41
CA TYR A 255 -13.31 -2.06 -6.95
C TYR A 255 -13.52 -0.73 -6.21
N ILE A 256 -12.73 0.30 -6.53
CA ILE A 256 -12.72 1.55 -5.76
C ILE A 256 -13.90 2.48 -6.11
N ALA A 257 -14.45 2.38 -7.32
CA ALA A 257 -15.48 3.29 -7.82
C ALA A 257 -16.69 3.45 -6.89
N PRO A 258 -17.25 2.39 -6.26
CA PRO A 258 -18.39 2.54 -5.35
C PRO A 258 -18.07 3.35 -4.07
N TYR A 259 -16.81 3.54 -3.75
CA TYR A 259 -16.35 4.28 -2.56
C TYR A 259 -15.92 5.72 -2.88
N LEU A 260 -15.92 6.09 -4.16
CA LEU A 260 -15.56 7.44 -4.61
C LEU A 260 -16.82 8.24 -4.86
N ASP A 261 -16.97 9.32 -4.14
CA ASP A 261 -18.06 10.27 -4.29
C ASP A 261 -17.55 11.54 -4.96
N PHE A 262 -17.70 11.60 -6.28
CA PHE A 262 -17.31 12.78 -7.08
C PHE A 262 -18.43 13.82 -7.20
N ASP A 263 -19.68 13.44 -6.93
CA ASP A 263 -20.83 14.32 -7.11
C ASP A 263 -20.92 15.43 -6.05
N HIS A 264 -20.27 15.19 -4.88
CA HIS A 264 -20.20 16.15 -3.81
C HIS A 264 -18.91 17.02 -3.84
N ASN A 265 -18.08 16.88 -4.86
CA ASN A 265 -16.93 17.76 -5.01
C ASN A 265 -17.42 19.19 -5.26
N PRO A 266 -16.92 20.19 -4.51
CA PRO A 266 -17.26 21.58 -4.75
C PRO A 266 -16.96 21.99 -6.20
N GLU A 267 -17.85 22.77 -6.80
CA GLU A 267 -17.76 23.18 -8.21
C GLU A 267 -16.41 23.83 -8.55
N TYR A 268 -15.84 24.59 -7.62
CA TYR A 268 -14.54 25.24 -7.83
C TYR A 268 -13.39 24.22 -8.02
N LEU A 269 -13.44 23.03 -7.38
CA LEU A 269 -12.42 21.97 -7.58
C LEU A 269 -12.54 21.33 -8.97
N GLN A 270 -13.72 21.32 -9.55
CA GLN A 270 -13.93 20.76 -10.89
C GLN A 270 -13.32 21.67 -11.98
N ASN A 271 -13.17 22.95 -11.71
CA ASN A 271 -12.68 23.95 -12.63
C ASN A 271 -11.23 24.37 -12.38
N GLU A 272 -10.61 23.94 -11.28
CA GLU A 272 -9.22 24.24 -10.96
C GLU A 272 -8.29 23.15 -11.49
N TYR A 273 -7.43 23.49 -12.43
CA TYR A 273 -6.47 22.57 -13.06
C TYR A 273 -5.06 22.67 -12.48
N ALA A 274 -4.80 23.62 -11.59
CA ALA A 274 -3.47 23.87 -11.04
C ALA A 274 -3.54 24.33 -9.58
N LEU A 275 -2.57 23.87 -8.79
CA LEU A 275 -2.31 24.35 -7.43
C LEU A 275 -1.11 25.29 -7.42
N ASN A 276 -1.27 26.46 -6.80
CA ASN A 276 -0.15 27.30 -6.41
C ASN A 276 0.44 26.77 -5.10
N GLN A 277 1.51 25.99 -5.18
CA GLN A 277 2.13 25.35 -4.03
C GLN A 277 3.09 26.30 -3.30
N CYS A 278 2.75 26.66 -2.07
CA CYS A 278 3.49 27.59 -1.25
C CYS A 278 4.17 26.87 -0.06
N TYR A 279 5.36 26.32 -0.30
CA TYR A 279 6.20 25.67 0.72
C TYR A 279 7.23 26.61 1.37
N ASN A 280 7.35 27.83 0.89
CA ASN A 280 8.51 28.68 1.08
C ASN A 280 8.45 29.56 2.31
N PHE A 281 7.55 29.33 3.26
CA PHE A 281 7.50 30.14 4.49
C PHE A 281 8.73 29.85 5.37
N LYS A 282 8.89 28.60 5.80
CA LYS A 282 9.95 28.19 6.72
C LYS A 282 10.34 26.72 6.52
N ARG A 283 10.63 26.32 5.29
CA ARG A 283 10.89 24.89 5.00
C ARG A 283 12.20 24.36 5.60
N THR A 284 13.24 25.20 5.64
CA THR A 284 14.58 24.81 6.06
C THR A 284 14.96 25.38 7.43
N GLY A 285 13.97 25.83 8.21
CA GLY A 285 14.20 26.53 9.50
C GLY A 285 14.49 28.02 9.34
N LYS A 286 14.75 28.51 8.11
CA LYS A 286 14.92 29.93 7.79
C LYS A 286 13.60 30.52 7.26
N VAL A 287 13.22 31.69 7.76
CA VAL A 287 12.07 32.42 7.25
C VAL A 287 12.41 33.00 5.88
N GLU A 288 11.72 32.53 4.85
CA GLU A 288 11.84 33.01 3.46
C GLU A 288 10.70 33.96 3.10
N HIS A 289 9.47 33.68 3.59
CA HIS A 289 8.29 34.51 3.44
C HIS A 289 7.54 34.60 4.74
N THR A 290 6.76 35.67 4.87
CA THR A 290 5.90 35.94 6.03
C THR A 290 4.43 35.87 5.63
N PHE A 291 3.51 35.91 6.60
CA PHE A 291 2.07 35.94 6.29
C PHE A 291 1.63 37.18 5.51
N LYS A 292 2.42 38.26 5.55
CA LYS A 292 2.18 39.46 4.74
C LYS A 292 2.40 39.24 3.25
N ASP A 293 3.17 38.22 2.89
CA ASP A 293 3.50 37.91 1.49
C ASP A 293 2.42 37.08 0.80
N ILE A 294 1.44 36.53 1.54
CA ILE A 294 0.36 35.71 0.99
C ILE A 294 -0.37 36.38 -0.18
N PRO A 295 -0.76 37.67 -0.11
CA PRO A 295 -1.39 38.34 -1.25
C PRO A 295 -0.51 38.33 -2.50
N ALA A 296 0.77 38.65 -2.38
CA ALA A 296 1.69 38.69 -3.53
C ALA A 296 1.92 37.27 -4.11
N MET A 297 2.03 36.25 -3.24
CA MET A 297 2.14 34.86 -3.66
C MET A 297 0.88 34.39 -4.40
N PHE A 298 -0.30 34.80 -3.94
CA PHE A 298 -1.56 34.53 -4.62
C PHE A 298 -1.60 35.18 -6.01
N GLU A 299 -1.29 36.45 -6.11
CA GLU A 299 -1.32 37.18 -7.40
C GLU A 299 -0.33 36.58 -8.40
N ALA A 300 0.83 36.10 -7.94
CA ALA A 300 1.79 35.40 -8.81
C ALA A 300 1.21 34.12 -9.40
N GLY A 301 0.48 33.33 -8.62
CA GLY A 301 -0.22 32.12 -9.10
C GLY A 301 -1.42 32.45 -9.97
N ASN A 302 -2.23 33.44 -9.54
CA ASN A 302 -3.43 33.89 -10.22
C ASN A 302 -3.13 34.41 -11.65
N ALA A 303 -1.98 35.08 -11.86
CA ALA A 303 -1.53 35.50 -13.17
C ALA A 303 -1.37 34.36 -14.18
N TRP A 304 -1.20 33.11 -13.70
CA TRP A 304 -1.13 31.89 -14.50
C TRP A 304 -2.41 31.05 -14.44
N GLY A 305 -3.47 31.56 -13.80
CA GLY A 305 -4.73 30.86 -13.62
C GLY A 305 -4.76 29.86 -12.46
N ALA A 306 -3.69 29.78 -11.67
CA ALA A 306 -3.64 28.94 -10.46
C ALA A 306 -4.17 29.73 -9.25
N ARG A 307 -5.48 29.69 -9.06
CA ARG A 307 -6.17 30.45 -8.00
C ARG A 307 -6.30 29.69 -6.68
N HIS A 308 -5.99 28.40 -6.69
CA HIS A 308 -5.99 27.58 -5.48
C HIS A 308 -4.59 27.53 -4.87
N MET A 309 -4.42 28.17 -3.72
CA MET A 309 -3.17 28.13 -2.96
C MET A 309 -3.14 26.91 -2.03
N PHE A 310 -2.11 26.11 -2.15
CA PHE A 310 -1.76 25.08 -1.18
C PHE A 310 -0.63 25.61 -0.27
N ILE A 311 -0.95 25.89 0.99
CA ILE A 311 -0.07 26.54 1.95
C ILE A 311 0.50 25.48 2.91
N ALA A 312 1.81 25.28 2.84
CA ALA A 312 2.56 24.42 3.74
C ALA A 312 3.59 25.24 4.54
N SER A 313 4.14 24.68 5.60
CA SER A 313 5.09 25.37 6.50
C SER A 313 4.53 26.64 7.18
N TRP A 314 3.21 26.72 7.33
CA TRP A 314 2.54 27.83 8.00
C TRP A 314 2.49 27.68 9.53
N ASN A 315 2.64 26.43 9.99
CA ASN A 315 2.58 26.07 11.40
C ASN A 315 3.91 26.28 12.10
N ARG A 316 3.84 26.38 13.41
CA ARG A 316 5.00 26.48 14.29
C ARG A 316 6.04 25.42 13.94
N THR A 317 7.31 25.84 13.83
CA THR A 317 8.48 25.02 13.48
C THR A 317 8.60 24.58 12.01
N GLY A 318 7.63 24.91 11.16
CA GLY A 318 7.72 24.72 9.71
C GLY A 318 7.12 23.42 9.19
N PHE A 319 7.60 22.99 8.01
CA PHE A 319 7.06 21.84 7.29
C PHE A 319 7.40 20.52 8.01
N ASP A 320 6.43 19.60 8.05
CA ASP A 320 6.57 18.26 8.62
C ASP A 320 7.15 18.21 10.03
N SER A 321 6.64 19.07 10.91
CA SER A 321 7.12 19.15 12.28
C SER A 321 6.04 19.48 13.30
N PHE A 322 6.19 19.03 14.55
CA PHE A 322 5.35 19.28 15.70
C PHE A 322 3.87 18.86 15.57
N TYR A 323 3.64 17.76 14.90
CA TYR A 323 2.30 17.18 14.80
C TYR A 323 1.78 16.67 16.16
N PRO A 324 0.53 16.93 16.51
CA PRO A 324 -0.58 17.57 15.78
C PRO A 324 -0.79 19.06 16.10
N GLU A 325 0.24 19.79 16.51
CA GLU A 325 0.12 21.20 16.92
C GLU A 325 0.09 22.14 15.71
N TYR A 326 -1.10 22.42 15.20
CA TYR A 326 -1.29 23.30 14.04
C TYR A 326 -1.63 24.72 14.45
N TYR A 327 -0.64 25.44 14.98
CA TYR A 327 -0.74 26.88 15.30
C TYR A 327 0.09 27.68 14.30
N PRO A 328 -0.40 28.88 13.84
CA PRO A 328 0.40 29.75 13.02
C PRO A 328 1.75 30.08 13.67
N ASP A 329 2.84 30.01 12.90
CA ASP A 329 4.16 30.31 13.40
C ASP A 329 4.32 31.82 13.62
N MET A 330 4.61 32.22 14.85
CA MET A 330 4.77 33.63 15.24
C MET A 330 5.99 34.30 14.60
N GLU A 331 6.97 33.53 14.13
CA GLU A 331 8.10 34.07 13.36
C GLU A 331 7.69 34.50 11.95
N LEU A 332 6.60 33.92 11.42
CA LEU A 332 6.03 34.28 10.12
C LEU A 332 5.06 35.46 10.21
N GLY A 333 4.63 35.80 11.41
CA GLY A 333 3.71 36.88 11.67
C GLY A 333 2.61 36.51 12.65
N SER A 334 1.74 37.46 12.98
CA SER A 334 0.61 37.22 13.88
C SER A 334 -0.48 36.36 13.20
N ALA A 335 -1.28 35.66 14.01
CA ALA A 335 -2.47 34.95 13.53
C ALA A 335 -3.45 35.89 12.79
N MET A 336 -3.49 37.16 13.15
CA MET A 336 -4.31 38.15 12.45
C MET A 336 -3.77 38.46 11.04
N GLU A 337 -2.45 38.54 10.87
CA GLU A 337 -1.83 38.72 9.54
C GLU A 337 -2.08 37.49 8.67
N PHE A 338 -1.95 36.29 9.24
CA PHE A 338 -2.30 35.06 8.53
C PHE A 338 -3.76 35.05 8.06
N ARG A 339 -4.68 35.35 8.97
CA ARG A 339 -6.10 35.47 8.64
C ARG A 339 -6.36 36.49 7.53
N ARG A 340 -5.77 37.67 7.59
CA ARG A 340 -5.92 38.71 6.58
C ARG A 340 -5.40 38.24 5.21
N GLY A 341 -4.29 37.50 5.19
CA GLY A 341 -3.77 36.87 3.96
C GLY A 341 -4.77 35.90 3.33
N LEU A 342 -5.36 35.00 4.13
CA LEU A 342 -6.38 34.07 3.65
C LEU A 342 -7.68 34.78 3.22
N GLU A 343 -8.09 35.83 3.92
CA GLU A 343 -9.25 36.67 3.55
C GLU A 343 -8.99 37.40 2.22
N TYR A 344 -7.76 37.87 1.99
CA TYR A 344 -7.38 38.46 0.71
C TYR A 344 -7.58 37.47 -0.43
N VAL A 345 -7.03 36.28 -0.34
CA VAL A 345 -7.16 35.21 -1.35
C VAL A 345 -8.64 34.95 -1.67
N ARG A 346 -9.45 34.75 -0.64
CA ARG A 346 -10.88 34.48 -0.80
C ARG A 346 -11.62 35.65 -1.47
N ASN A 347 -11.33 36.87 -1.07
CA ASN A 347 -12.00 38.07 -1.59
C ASN A 347 -11.62 38.38 -3.05
N HIS A 348 -10.51 37.83 -3.55
CA HIS A 348 -10.06 37.93 -4.94
C HIS A 348 -10.39 36.67 -5.76
N GLY A 349 -11.35 35.86 -5.32
CA GLY A 349 -11.85 34.68 -6.05
C GLY A 349 -10.92 33.46 -5.99
N GLY A 350 -9.96 33.48 -5.07
CA GLY A 350 -9.07 32.35 -4.83
C GLY A 350 -9.52 31.47 -3.68
N MET A 351 -8.80 30.40 -3.48
CA MET A 351 -9.01 29.41 -2.42
C MET A 351 -7.69 29.08 -1.72
N SER A 352 -7.79 28.70 -0.46
CA SER A 352 -6.63 28.28 0.32
C SER A 352 -6.87 26.93 0.96
N THR A 353 -5.95 25.99 0.75
CA THR A 353 -5.85 24.72 1.49
C THR A 353 -4.62 24.77 2.38
N LEU A 354 -4.81 24.53 3.65
CA LEU A 354 -3.71 24.45 4.61
C LEU A 354 -3.24 23.00 4.72
N TYR A 355 -1.93 22.79 4.55
CA TYR A 355 -1.35 21.46 4.74
C TYR A 355 -1.38 21.07 6.22
N ILE A 356 -1.92 19.93 6.49
CA ILE A 356 -1.85 19.23 7.78
C ILE A 356 -1.50 17.76 7.52
N ASN A 357 -0.88 17.10 8.50
CA ASN A 357 -0.66 15.66 8.46
C ASN A 357 -1.55 14.99 9.52
N ALA A 358 -2.53 14.21 9.09
CA ALA A 358 -3.50 13.57 9.96
C ALA A 358 -3.02 12.21 10.53
N TYR A 359 -1.91 11.68 10.01
CA TYR A 359 -1.43 10.34 10.32
C TYR A 359 -0.19 10.32 11.22
N TRP A 360 0.53 11.43 11.31
CA TRP A 360 1.78 11.51 12.05
C TRP A 360 1.56 12.25 13.36
N GLN A 361 2.19 11.75 14.40
CA GLN A 361 2.31 12.41 15.68
C GLN A 361 3.77 12.40 16.08
N ASP A 362 4.32 13.57 16.36
CA ASP A 362 5.65 13.67 16.93
C ASP A 362 5.64 13.11 18.37
N PRO A 363 6.77 12.57 18.85
CA PRO A 363 6.89 12.17 20.23
C PRO A 363 6.49 13.33 21.17
N ILE A 364 5.63 13.04 22.14
CA ILE A 364 5.27 14.03 23.15
C ILE A 364 6.54 14.40 23.91
N PRO A 365 6.96 15.67 23.90
CA PRO A 365 8.15 16.08 24.63
C PRO A 365 8.05 15.71 26.12
N PRO A 366 9.15 15.34 26.78
CA PRO A 366 9.13 14.89 28.17
C PRO A 366 8.54 15.89 29.16
N ASP A 367 8.58 17.19 28.85
CA ASP A 367 8.03 18.27 29.64
C ASP A 367 6.50 18.40 29.53
N ARG A 368 5.85 17.59 28.71
CA ARG A 368 4.39 17.56 28.49
C ARG A 368 3.78 16.17 28.73
N GLN A 369 4.57 15.20 29.22
CA GLN A 369 4.08 13.89 29.68
C GLN A 369 3.59 13.99 31.15
#